data_e1509c7f3ec32349cfd974d88829020e
#
_entry.id   e1509c7f3ec32349cfd974d88829020e
#
_cell.length_a   1.000
_cell.length_b   1.000
_cell.length_c   1.000
_cell.angle_alpha   90.00
_cell.angle_beta   90.00
_cell.angle_gamma   90.00
#
_symmetry.space_group_name_H-M   'P 1'
#
loop_
_entity.id
_entity.type
_entity.pdbx_description
1 polymer ?
#
loop_
_entity_poly.entity_id
_entity_poly.type
_entity_poly.pdbx_seq_one_letter_code
_entity_poly.pdbx_strand_id
1 'polypeptide(L)'
;LEMPMLALKSAGEEVHGIDVSHYQGRVNWDEVAKDPNVHYVYLKATEGVKMVDDTYAYNFRECKRVGLKVGSYLFFRPNLSAREQFKLFVSKVDTKSQDLLPLIDAEVIKGVSVRLFQRRLLELCDLLEKEYGKKPIIYTGRNFYNKHIYSNSRLRTYKYFIASYTFEEPVLSGDDDYLMWQYTATGRVKGIRGDVDQSRMMGKHSLAEIMY
;
A
#
# COMPACT_ATOMS: atom_id res chain seq x y z
N LEU A 1 11.05 -17.76 -25.54
CA LEU A 1 10.91 -16.48 -24.82
C LEU A 1 9.45 -16.38 -24.36
N GLU A 2 9.19 -16.86 -23.13
CA GLU A 2 7.89 -16.66 -22.50
C GLU A 2 7.76 -15.16 -22.16
N MET A 3 6.81 -14.52 -22.80
CA MET A 3 6.42 -13.15 -22.45
C MET A 3 5.88 -13.17 -21.02
N PRO A 4 6.25 -12.21 -20.17
CA PRO A 4 5.69 -12.13 -18.83
C PRO A 4 4.16 -12.02 -18.92
N MET A 5 3.46 -12.81 -18.11
CA MET A 5 1.99 -12.92 -18.08
C MET A 5 1.25 -11.56 -17.99
N LEU A 6 1.93 -10.53 -17.49
CA LEU A 6 1.43 -9.16 -17.40
C LEU A 6 1.18 -8.48 -18.76
N ALA A 7 1.80 -8.98 -19.84
CA ALA A 7 1.66 -8.42 -21.19
C ALA A 7 0.43 -8.96 -21.95
N LEU A 8 -0.29 -9.93 -21.38
CA LEU A 8 -1.39 -10.62 -22.06
C LEU A 8 -2.78 -10.20 -21.59
N LYS A 9 -2.91 -9.20 -20.70
CA LYS A 9 -4.22 -8.77 -20.22
C LYS A 9 -4.77 -7.64 -21.07
N SER A 10 -5.97 -7.89 -21.61
CA SER A 10 -6.71 -6.94 -22.44
C SER A 10 -7.14 -5.70 -21.64
N ALA A 11 -7.22 -4.55 -22.30
CA ALA A 11 -7.83 -3.35 -21.75
C ALA A 11 -9.27 -3.67 -21.31
N GLY A 12 -9.57 -3.53 -20.01
CA GLY A 12 -10.89 -3.79 -19.44
C GLY A 12 -10.93 -4.91 -18.37
N GLU A 13 -9.84 -5.66 -18.17
CA GLU A 13 -9.77 -6.61 -17.07
C GLU A 13 -9.49 -5.90 -15.73
N GLU A 14 -10.15 -6.37 -14.66
CA GLU A 14 -9.89 -5.85 -13.32
C GLU A 14 -8.44 -6.11 -12.90
N VAL A 15 -7.80 -5.09 -12.33
CA VAL A 15 -6.43 -5.17 -11.84
C VAL A 15 -6.47 -5.44 -10.34
N HIS A 16 -5.97 -6.60 -9.95
CA HIS A 16 -5.94 -7.05 -8.56
C HIS A 16 -4.51 -7.10 -8.04
N GLY A 17 -4.38 -7.01 -6.71
CA GLY A 17 -3.11 -7.15 -6.04
C GLY A 17 -3.24 -7.65 -4.62
N ILE A 18 -2.10 -7.82 -3.98
CA ILE A 18 -2.00 -8.26 -2.59
C ILE A 18 -1.08 -7.32 -1.82
N ASP A 19 -1.25 -7.31 -0.51
CA ASP A 19 -0.24 -6.75 0.39
C ASP A 19 0.21 -7.81 1.40
N VAL A 20 1.51 -7.82 1.68
CA VAL A 20 2.20 -8.88 2.40
C VAL A 20 3.13 -8.29 3.46
N SER A 21 3.17 -8.94 4.61
CA SER A 21 4.10 -8.64 5.70
C SER A 21 4.64 -9.95 6.28
N HIS A 22 5.36 -9.84 7.41
CA HIS A 22 5.81 -11.00 8.17
C HIS A 22 4.67 -11.94 8.59
N TYR A 23 3.43 -11.43 8.66
CA TYR A 23 2.25 -12.25 9.01
C TYR A 23 2.01 -13.39 8.04
N GLN A 24 2.41 -13.24 6.78
CA GLN A 24 2.27 -14.30 5.77
C GLN A 24 3.39 -15.34 5.83
N GLY A 25 4.38 -15.14 6.69
CA GLY A 25 5.51 -16.05 6.81
C GLY A 25 6.35 -16.11 5.53
N ARG A 26 6.93 -17.28 5.27
CA ARG A 26 7.73 -17.47 4.05
C ARG A 26 6.83 -17.75 2.86
N VAL A 27 6.88 -16.86 1.90
CA VAL A 27 6.07 -16.90 0.68
C VAL A 27 6.85 -17.58 -0.46
N ASN A 28 6.17 -18.45 -1.20
CA ASN A 28 6.69 -18.99 -2.45
C ASN A 28 6.28 -18.06 -3.60
N TRP A 29 7.15 -17.15 -3.96
CA TRP A 29 6.85 -16.12 -4.96
C TRP A 29 6.74 -16.68 -6.38
N ASP A 30 7.37 -17.80 -6.69
CA ASP A 30 7.17 -18.47 -7.99
C ASP A 30 5.72 -18.90 -8.17
N GLU A 31 5.08 -19.41 -7.13
CA GLU A 31 3.67 -19.77 -7.15
C GLU A 31 2.75 -18.54 -7.20
N VAL A 32 3.05 -17.51 -6.41
CA VAL A 32 2.28 -16.26 -6.41
C VAL A 32 2.29 -15.60 -7.79
N ALA A 33 3.43 -15.59 -8.46
CA ALA A 33 3.58 -14.97 -9.78
C ALA A 33 2.74 -15.63 -10.87
N LYS A 34 2.29 -16.87 -10.66
CA LYS A 34 1.41 -17.59 -11.59
C LYS A 34 -0.06 -17.20 -11.43
N ASP A 35 -0.42 -16.53 -10.34
CA ASP A 35 -1.81 -16.15 -10.08
C ASP A 35 -2.22 -14.99 -11.00
N PRO A 36 -3.26 -15.19 -11.86
CA PRO A 36 -3.71 -14.15 -12.79
C PRO A 36 -4.33 -12.94 -12.08
N ASN A 37 -4.64 -13.04 -10.80
CA ASN A 37 -5.21 -11.97 -9.99
C ASN A 37 -4.18 -11.26 -9.11
N VAL A 38 -2.88 -11.46 -9.36
CA VAL A 38 -1.82 -10.74 -8.67
C VAL A 38 -1.02 -9.93 -9.70
N HIS A 39 -1.40 -8.67 -9.87
CA HIS A 39 -0.74 -7.74 -10.80
C HIS A 39 0.26 -6.84 -10.11
N TYR A 40 0.02 -6.53 -8.84
CA TYR A 40 0.88 -5.68 -8.01
C TYR A 40 0.96 -6.23 -6.60
N VAL A 41 2.05 -5.89 -5.92
CA VAL A 41 2.31 -6.31 -4.54
C VAL A 41 2.81 -5.11 -3.75
N TYR A 42 2.22 -4.85 -2.60
CA TYR A 42 2.79 -3.96 -1.60
C TYR A 42 3.35 -4.76 -0.44
N LEU A 43 4.58 -4.46 -0.07
CA LEU A 43 5.30 -5.16 1.01
C LEU A 43 5.53 -4.21 2.19
N LYS A 44 5.22 -4.69 3.40
CA LYS A 44 5.59 -3.96 4.61
C LYS A 44 7.11 -3.90 4.72
N ALA A 45 7.64 -2.69 4.87
CA ALA A 45 9.06 -2.47 5.10
C ALA A 45 9.34 -2.12 6.55
N THR A 46 8.64 -1.12 7.09
CA THR A 46 8.90 -0.59 8.44
C THR A 46 7.61 -0.25 9.17
N GLU A 47 7.74 -0.05 10.48
CA GLU A 47 6.66 0.43 11.33
C GLU A 47 7.26 1.35 12.39
N GLY A 48 6.72 2.55 12.54
CA GLY A 48 7.21 3.51 13.52
C GLY A 48 8.69 3.85 13.30
N VAL A 49 9.40 4.09 14.39
CA VAL A 49 10.79 4.60 14.33
C VAL A 49 11.86 3.52 14.47
N LYS A 50 11.49 2.28 14.81
CA LYS A 50 12.46 1.21 15.11
C LYS A 50 12.18 -0.13 14.43
N MET A 51 10.94 -0.42 14.08
CA MET A 51 10.55 -1.75 13.62
C MET A 51 10.78 -1.90 12.12
N VAL A 52 11.56 -2.90 11.76
CA VAL A 52 11.78 -3.33 10.38
C VAL A 52 11.14 -4.70 10.19
N ASP A 53 10.34 -4.85 9.15
CA ASP A 53 9.76 -6.17 8.83
C ASP A 53 10.89 -7.11 8.37
N ASP A 54 11.07 -8.21 9.07
CA ASP A 54 12.18 -9.13 8.84
C ASP A 54 12.02 -9.95 7.54
N THR A 55 10.85 -9.95 6.93
CA THR A 55 10.60 -10.60 5.64
C THR A 55 10.77 -9.67 4.45
N TYR A 56 10.91 -8.36 4.68
CA TYR A 56 10.89 -7.36 3.61
C TYR A 56 11.97 -7.60 2.56
N ALA A 57 13.22 -7.75 2.99
CA ALA A 57 14.34 -7.91 2.04
C ALA A 57 14.18 -9.14 1.14
N TYR A 58 13.78 -10.27 1.74
CA TYR A 58 13.49 -11.50 0.99
C TYR A 58 12.32 -11.29 0.02
N ASN A 59 11.20 -10.78 0.51
CA ASN A 59 10.00 -10.60 -0.31
C ASN A 59 10.25 -9.63 -1.46
N PHE A 60 10.94 -8.53 -1.20
CA PHE A 60 11.26 -7.54 -2.25
C PHE A 60 12.14 -8.14 -3.35
N ARG A 61 13.22 -8.80 -2.96
CA ARG A 61 14.14 -9.46 -3.90
C ARG A 61 13.41 -10.49 -4.76
N GLU A 62 12.55 -11.31 -4.13
CA GLU A 62 11.83 -12.37 -4.82
C GLU A 62 10.72 -11.84 -5.73
N CYS A 63 10.00 -10.80 -5.33
CA CYS A 63 9.05 -10.13 -6.21
C CYS A 63 9.71 -9.60 -7.48
N LYS A 64 10.88 -8.98 -7.34
CA LYS A 64 11.65 -8.48 -8.49
C LYS A 64 12.12 -9.64 -9.37
N ARG A 65 12.60 -10.73 -8.76
CA ARG A 65 13.09 -11.90 -9.49
C ARG A 65 12.01 -12.51 -10.38
N VAL A 66 10.77 -12.63 -9.85
CA VAL A 66 9.65 -13.24 -10.60
C VAL A 66 8.91 -12.26 -11.50
N GLY A 67 9.30 -10.97 -11.52
CA GLY A 67 8.74 -9.96 -12.41
C GLY A 67 7.43 -9.33 -11.95
N LEU A 68 7.06 -9.46 -10.67
CA LEU A 68 5.89 -8.79 -10.10
C LEU A 68 6.19 -7.30 -9.90
N LYS A 69 5.19 -6.45 -10.15
CA LYS A 69 5.27 -5.02 -9.83
C LYS A 69 5.17 -4.85 -8.32
N VAL A 70 6.20 -4.26 -7.71
CA VAL A 70 6.32 -4.20 -6.25
C VAL A 70 6.55 -2.78 -5.75
N GLY A 71 5.89 -2.46 -4.65
CA GLY A 71 6.09 -1.27 -3.85
C GLY A 71 6.22 -1.60 -2.38
N SER A 72 6.52 -0.60 -1.58
CA SER A 72 6.80 -0.75 -0.16
C SER A 72 5.93 0.17 0.66
N TYR A 73 5.52 -0.27 1.85
CA TYR A 73 4.77 0.57 2.76
C TYR A 73 5.39 0.62 4.15
N LEU A 74 5.07 1.70 4.85
CA LEU A 74 5.34 1.83 6.26
C LEU A 74 4.04 1.95 7.05
N PHE A 75 4.02 1.33 8.23
CA PHE A 75 2.92 1.48 9.17
C PHE A 75 3.18 2.73 10.02
N PHE A 76 2.35 3.75 9.82
CA PHE A 76 2.47 5.06 10.46
C PHE A 76 1.96 5.02 11.90
N ARG A 77 2.79 5.49 12.83
CA ARG A 77 2.44 5.66 14.24
C ARG A 77 2.36 7.16 14.56
N PRO A 78 1.15 7.72 14.70
CA PRO A 78 0.98 9.18 14.85
C PRO A 78 1.48 9.74 16.16
N ASN A 79 1.74 8.89 17.17
CA ASN A 79 2.35 9.28 18.44
C ASN A 79 3.87 9.41 18.39
N LEU A 80 4.50 9.12 17.25
CA LEU A 80 5.95 9.16 17.06
C LEU A 80 6.32 10.19 15.99
N SER A 81 7.59 10.58 15.96
CA SER A 81 8.13 11.55 15.00
C SER A 81 7.94 11.09 13.56
N ALA A 82 7.33 11.93 12.74
CA ALA A 82 7.18 11.67 11.30
C ALA A 82 8.55 11.61 10.60
N ARG A 83 9.46 12.51 10.96
CA ARG A 83 10.81 12.55 10.38
C ARG A 83 11.61 11.29 10.68
N GLU A 84 11.56 10.78 11.92
CA GLU A 84 12.26 9.55 12.29
C GLU A 84 11.66 8.32 11.59
N GLN A 85 10.34 8.29 11.40
CA GLN A 85 9.69 7.23 10.62
C GLN A 85 10.12 7.27 9.16
N PHE A 86 10.20 8.46 8.58
CA PHE A 86 10.71 8.66 7.23
C PHE A 86 12.16 8.18 7.10
N LYS A 87 13.04 8.56 8.03
CA LYS A 87 14.45 8.15 8.01
C LYS A 87 14.61 6.64 8.06
N LEU A 88 13.85 5.97 8.91
CA LEU A 88 13.89 4.50 9.00
C LEU A 88 13.44 3.89 7.66
N PHE A 89 12.33 4.36 7.11
CA PHE A 89 11.79 3.83 5.85
C PHE A 89 12.79 3.95 4.71
N VAL A 90 13.34 5.13 4.45
CA VAL A 90 14.28 5.34 3.34
C VAL A 90 15.64 4.68 3.58
N SER A 91 15.97 4.34 4.83
CA SER A 91 17.19 3.57 5.12
C SER A 91 17.08 2.09 4.71
N LYS A 92 15.84 1.58 4.55
CA LYS A 92 15.56 0.17 4.22
C LYS A 92 14.98 -0.01 2.82
N VAL A 93 14.38 1.02 2.26
CA VAL A 93 13.71 0.97 0.97
C VAL A 93 14.52 1.75 -0.05
N ASP A 94 15.07 1.05 -1.03
CA ASP A 94 15.76 1.69 -2.14
C ASP A 94 14.74 2.32 -3.10
N THR A 95 14.66 3.64 -3.09
CA THR A 95 13.74 4.41 -3.90
C THR A 95 13.84 4.06 -5.39
N LYS A 96 15.06 3.88 -5.89
CA LYS A 96 15.30 3.66 -7.33
C LYS A 96 14.85 2.30 -7.83
N SER A 97 14.71 1.34 -6.93
CA SER A 97 14.32 -0.05 -7.27
C SER A 97 12.81 -0.27 -7.23
N GLN A 98 12.03 0.70 -6.73
CA GLN A 98 10.59 0.55 -6.58
C GLN A 98 9.88 0.62 -7.92
N ASP A 99 8.91 -0.28 -8.15
CA ASP A 99 7.98 -0.17 -9.28
C ASP A 99 6.79 0.72 -8.95
N LEU A 100 6.35 0.69 -7.69
CA LEU A 100 5.16 1.41 -7.23
C LEU A 100 5.53 2.56 -6.29
N LEU A 101 4.63 3.55 -6.24
CA LEU A 101 4.75 4.69 -5.32
C LEU A 101 4.73 4.21 -3.86
N PRO A 102 5.42 4.93 -2.95
CA PRO A 102 5.42 4.57 -1.53
C PRO A 102 4.02 4.69 -0.96
N LEU A 103 3.69 3.77 -0.05
CA LEU A 103 2.39 3.68 0.59
C LEU A 103 2.53 3.92 2.09
N ILE A 104 1.68 4.79 2.63
CA ILE A 104 1.61 5.05 4.07
C ILE A 104 0.36 4.37 4.62
N ASP A 105 0.52 3.43 5.53
CA ASP A 105 -0.58 2.80 6.25
C ASP A 105 -0.94 3.65 7.46
N ALA A 106 -2.05 4.40 7.36
CA ALA A 106 -2.52 5.36 8.35
C ALA A 106 -3.90 4.93 8.88
N GLU A 107 -3.92 4.05 9.85
CA GLU A 107 -5.16 3.43 10.34
C GLU A 107 -5.33 3.43 11.86
N VAL A 108 -4.40 4.06 12.61
CA VAL A 108 -4.47 4.14 14.07
C VAL A 108 -4.28 5.59 14.54
N ILE A 109 -4.96 5.94 15.63
CA ILE A 109 -4.86 7.29 16.23
C ILE A 109 -3.90 7.34 17.41
N LYS A 110 -3.70 6.24 18.12
CA LYS A 110 -2.74 6.10 19.24
C LYS A 110 -2.82 7.17 20.34
N GLY A 111 -4.03 7.62 20.64
CA GLY A 111 -4.28 8.57 21.71
C GLY A 111 -3.87 10.03 21.43
N VAL A 112 -3.41 10.34 20.22
CA VAL A 112 -3.15 11.72 19.82
C VAL A 112 -4.44 12.41 19.34
N SER A 113 -4.43 13.75 19.32
CA SER A 113 -5.56 14.49 18.75
C SER A 113 -5.62 14.27 17.23
N VAL A 114 -6.80 14.42 16.66
CA VAL A 114 -6.99 14.36 15.19
C VAL A 114 -6.09 15.39 14.50
N ARG A 115 -5.97 16.58 15.08
CA ARG A 115 -5.14 17.67 14.53
C ARG A 115 -3.65 17.28 14.50
N LEU A 116 -3.15 16.67 15.57
CA LEU A 116 -1.76 16.20 15.62
C LEU A 116 -1.52 15.05 14.63
N PHE A 117 -2.45 14.09 14.57
CA PHE A 117 -2.42 13.01 13.57
C PHE A 117 -2.30 13.58 12.16
N GLN A 118 -3.18 14.50 11.79
CA GLN A 118 -3.20 15.11 10.46
C GLN A 118 -1.91 15.85 10.15
N ARG A 119 -1.39 16.62 11.08
CA ARG A 119 -0.14 17.37 10.91
C ARG A 119 1.06 16.45 10.70
N ARG A 120 1.18 15.38 11.47
CA ARG A 120 2.29 14.42 11.34
C ARG A 120 2.18 13.59 10.06
N LEU A 121 0.97 13.20 9.69
CA LEU A 121 0.76 12.50 8.43
C LEU A 121 1.16 13.38 7.23
N LEU A 122 0.77 14.65 7.23
CA LEU A 122 1.16 15.61 6.18
C LEU A 122 2.68 15.81 6.14
N GLU A 123 3.34 15.91 7.29
CA GLU A 123 4.80 16.00 7.34
C GLU A 123 5.46 14.78 6.71
N LEU A 124 5.00 13.58 7.03
CA LEU A 124 5.51 12.35 6.41
C LEU A 124 5.26 12.33 4.90
N CYS A 125 4.08 12.75 4.47
CA CYS A 125 3.75 12.87 3.04
C CYS A 125 4.72 13.82 2.33
N ASP A 126 5.00 14.98 2.91
CA ASP A 126 5.90 15.98 2.34
C ASP A 126 7.35 15.45 2.22
N LEU A 127 7.81 14.76 3.24
CA LEU A 127 9.15 14.14 3.22
C LEU A 127 9.27 13.06 2.14
N LEU A 128 8.26 12.21 2.00
CA LEU A 128 8.23 11.19 0.96
C LEU A 128 8.10 11.78 -0.45
N GLU A 129 7.28 12.82 -0.61
CA GLU A 129 7.16 13.50 -1.91
C GLU A 129 8.49 14.12 -2.34
N LYS A 130 9.22 14.72 -1.41
CA LYS A 130 10.55 15.27 -1.70
C LYS A 130 11.54 14.18 -2.13
N GLU A 131 11.52 13.03 -1.47
CA GLU A 131 12.42 11.91 -1.78
C GLU A 131 12.08 11.24 -3.10
N TYR A 132 10.80 11.02 -3.38
CA TYR A 132 10.35 10.29 -4.56
C TYR A 132 10.07 11.19 -5.77
N GLY A 133 9.88 12.49 -5.56
CA GLY A 133 9.46 13.40 -6.62
C GLY A 133 7.98 13.29 -6.99
N LYS A 134 7.24 12.43 -6.31
CA LYS A 134 5.79 12.22 -6.47
C LYS A 134 5.15 11.99 -5.12
N LYS A 135 3.86 12.35 -5.01
CA LYS A 135 3.11 12.15 -3.77
C LYS A 135 2.97 10.67 -3.42
N PRO A 136 3.11 10.31 -2.13
CA PRO A 136 2.79 8.95 -1.68
C PRO A 136 1.30 8.70 -1.77
N ILE A 137 0.94 7.40 -1.73
CA ILE A 137 -0.45 6.94 -1.60
C ILE A 137 -0.71 6.69 -0.12
N ILE A 138 -1.92 6.97 0.35
CA ILE A 138 -2.32 6.73 1.73
C ILE A 138 -3.30 5.55 1.76
N TYR A 139 -2.96 4.52 2.54
CA TYR A 139 -3.85 3.41 2.87
C TYR A 139 -4.52 3.72 4.20
N THR A 140 -5.84 3.53 4.25
CA THR A 140 -6.63 3.69 5.46
C THR A 140 -7.96 2.94 5.36
N GLY A 141 -8.63 2.73 6.48
CA GLY A 141 -9.99 2.20 6.49
C GLY A 141 -11.01 3.27 6.12
N ARG A 142 -12.15 2.83 5.55
CA ARG A 142 -13.27 3.74 5.21
C ARG A 142 -13.72 4.58 6.39
N ASN A 143 -13.98 3.95 7.53
CA ASN A 143 -14.46 4.67 8.73
C ASN A 143 -13.39 5.61 9.29
N PHE A 144 -12.13 5.20 9.24
CA PHE A 144 -11.02 6.02 9.68
C PHE A 144 -10.85 7.26 8.80
N TYR A 145 -10.97 7.10 7.49
CA TYR A 145 -10.98 8.23 6.55
C TYR A 145 -12.05 9.24 6.90
N ASN A 146 -13.28 8.78 7.03
CA ASN A 146 -14.42 9.65 7.30
C ASN A 146 -14.29 10.38 8.64
N LYS A 147 -13.74 9.72 9.65
CA LYS A 147 -13.62 10.26 11.00
C LYS A 147 -12.39 11.16 11.21
N HIS A 148 -11.26 10.83 10.61
CA HIS A 148 -9.96 11.44 10.97
C HIS A 148 -9.25 12.16 9.82
N ILE A 149 -9.62 11.93 8.57
CA ILE A 149 -8.92 12.47 7.40
C ILE A 149 -9.78 13.47 6.64
N TYR A 150 -11.03 13.17 6.42
CA TYR A 150 -11.94 13.96 5.59
C TYR A 150 -12.00 15.45 5.99
N SER A 151 -11.87 15.77 7.26
CA SER A 151 -11.90 17.16 7.76
C SER A 151 -10.71 18.02 7.34
N ASN A 152 -9.65 17.41 6.79
CA ASN A 152 -8.44 18.12 6.35
C ASN A 152 -8.42 18.24 4.84
N SER A 153 -8.61 19.46 4.32
CA SER A 153 -8.68 19.71 2.88
C SER A 153 -7.42 19.32 2.11
N ARG A 154 -6.25 19.46 2.74
CA ARG A 154 -4.98 19.11 2.11
C ARG A 154 -4.80 17.58 2.02
N LEU A 155 -5.15 16.84 3.07
CA LEU A 155 -5.12 15.37 3.05
C LEU A 155 -6.08 14.79 2.00
N ARG A 156 -7.21 15.46 1.73
CA ARG A 156 -8.16 15.03 0.71
C ARG A 156 -7.61 15.13 -0.72
N THR A 157 -6.49 15.82 -0.93
CA THR A 157 -5.86 15.91 -2.25
C THR A 157 -4.99 14.70 -2.60
N TYR A 158 -4.71 13.84 -1.63
CA TYR A 158 -3.92 12.64 -1.85
C TYR A 158 -4.74 11.52 -2.49
N LYS A 159 -4.06 10.56 -3.08
CA LYS A 159 -4.68 9.35 -3.60
C LYS A 159 -4.78 8.30 -2.50
N TYR A 160 -5.90 7.60 -2.44
CA TYR A 160 -6.21 6.68 -1.34
C TYR A 160 -6.38 5.24 -1.80
N PHE A 161 -5.92 4.36 -0.94
CA PHE A 161 -6.12 2.92 -0.95
C PHE A 161 -7.00 2.60 0.27
N ILE A 162 -8.25 2.22 0.03
CA ILE A 162 -9.27 2.11 1.08
C ILE A 162 -9.56 0.66 1.43
N ALA A 163 -9.48 0.34 2.73
CA ALA A 163 -9.90 -0.95 3.28
C ALA A 163 -11.36 -0.88 3.74
N SER A 164 -12.16 -1.82 3.28
CA SER A 164 -13.53 -2.02 3.75
C SER A 164 -13.96 -3.43 3.39
N TYR A 165 -14.20 -4.26 4.40
CA TYR A 165 -14.55 -5.69 4.21
C TYR A 165 -16.05 -5.86 4.17
N THR A 166 -16.65 -5.26 3.14
CA THR A 166 -18.08 -5.27 2.88
C THR A 166 -18.35 -5.86 1.50
N PHE A 167 -19.59 -6.25 1.25
CA PHE A 167 -19.97 -6.80 -0.05
C PHE A 167 -19.95 -5.74 -1.16
N GLU A 168 -20.32 -4.51 -0.82
CA GLU A 168 -20.38 -3.40 -1.77
C GLU A 168 -19.14 -2.52 -1.70
N GLU A 169 -18.85 -1.85 -2.80
CA GLU A 169 -17.79 -0.84 -2.88
C GLU A 169 -18.02 0.26 -1.84
N PRO A 170 -17.00 0.59 -1.02
CA PRO A 170 -17.16 1.62 -0.02
C PRO A 170 -17.37 3.00 -0.65
N VAL A 171 -18.21 3.82 0.01
CA VAL A 171 -18.40 5.22 -0.33
C VAL A 171 -17.79 6.05 0.78
N LEU A 172 -16.90 6.97 0.42
CA LEU A 172 -16.26 7.89 1.36
C LEU A 172 -17.12 9.13 1.57
N SER A 173 -16.92 9.81 2.71
CA SER A 173 -17.53 11.10 2.97
C SER A 173 -17.29 12.06 1.79
N GLY A 174 -18.31 12.87 1.46
CA GLY A 174 -18.26 13.79 0.34
C GLY A 174 -18.17 13.11 -1.02
N ASP A 175 -18.40 11.81 -1.09
CA ASP A 175 -18.24 11.00 -2.29
C ASP A 175 -16.81 11.11 -2.86
N ASP A 176 -15.82 11.26 -1.98
CA ASP A 176 -14.42 11.39 -2.36
C ASP A 176 -13.95 10.14 -3.11
N ASP A 177 -13.19 10.38 -4.17
CA ASP A 177 -12.64 9.32 -5.02
C ASP A 177 -11.48 8.57 -4.33
N TYR A 178 -11.26 7.32 -4.71
CA TYR A 178 -10.12 6.53 -4.25
C TYR A 178 -9.65 5.57 -5.35
N LEU A 179 -8.35 5.23 -5.31
CA LEU A 179 -7.69 4.44 -6.36
C LEU A 179 -7.94 2.95 -6.26
N MET A 180 -7.84 2.42 -5.04
CA MET A 180 -7.83 0.99 -4.77
C MET A 180 -8.74 0.68 -3.59
N TRP A 181 -9.32 -0.52 -3.64
CA TRP A 181 -10.16 -1.07 -2.59
C TRP A 181 -9.59 -2.40 -2.11
N GLN A 182 -9.15 -2.45 -0.85
CA GLN A 182 -8.83 -3.70 -0.18
C GLN A 182 -10.14 -4.32 0.31
N TYR A 183 -10.60 -5.34 -0.40
CA TYR A 183 -11.94 -5.89 -0.20
C TYR A 183 -11.97 -7.10 0.74
N THR A 184 -10.82 -7.70 1.05
CA THR A 184 -10.72 -8.81 2.00
C THR A 184 -9.36 -8.86 2.68
N ALA A 185 -9.37 -9.31 3.94
CA ALA A 185 -8.17 -9.66 4.71
C ALA A 185 -8.03 -11.18 4.86
N THR A 186 -8.93 -11.96 4.25
CA THR A 186 -8.96 -13.41 4.35
C THR A 186 -8.87 -14.10 2.99
N GLY A 187 -8.20 -13.44 2.05
CA GLY A 187 -7.97 -14.00 0.72
C GLY A 187 -7.04 -15.21 0.75
N ARG A 188 -7.07 -15.98 -0.33
CA ARG A 188 -6.22 -17.16 -0.51
C ARG A 188 -5.50 -17.08 -1.84
N VAL A 189 -4.17 -17.13 -1.76
CA VAL A 189 -3.29 -17.12 -2.92
C VAL A 189 -2.33 -18.29 -2.82
N LYS A 190 -2.21 -19.07 -3.88
CA LYS A 190 -1.27 -20.19 -3.91
C LYS A 190 0.16 -19.67 -3.75
N GLY A 191 0.91 -20.27 -2.85
CA GLY A 191 2.24 -19.82 -2.47
C GLY A 191 2.29 -19.07 -1.14
N ILE A 192 1.12 -18.67 -0.62
CA ILE A 192 0.98 -18.04 0.69
C ILE A 192 0.19 -18.97 1.60
N ARG A 193 0.74 -19.27 2.78
CA ARG A 193 0.03 -20.03 3.81
C ARG A 193 -0.91 -19.11 4.57
N GLY A 194 -2.19 -19.50 4.65
CA GLY A 194 -3.18 -18.73 5.39
C GLY A 194 -3.67 -17.48 4.66
N ASP A 195 -4.12 -16.53 5.42
CA ASP A 195 -4.81 -15.35 4.92
C ASP A 195 -3.86 -14.33 4.32
N VAL A 196 -4.32 -13.66 3.27
CA VAL A 196 -3.64 -12.52 2.66
C VAL A 196 -4.64 -11.46 2.25
N ASP A 197 -4.25 -10.18 2.42
CA ASP A 197 -5.04 -9.05 1.99
C ASP A 197 -5.07 -8.97 0.47
N GLN A 198 -6.28 -8.85 -0.10
CA GLN A 198 -6.47 -8.68 -1.53
C GLN A 198 -7.18 -7.36 -1.83
N SER A 199 -6.79 -6.75 -2.92
CA SER A 199 -7.32 -5.46 -3.36
C SER A 199 -7.47 -5.40 -4.87
N ARG A 200 -8.18 -4.38 -5.35
CA ARG A 200 -8.30 -4.09 -6.77
C ARG A 200 -8.29 -2.60 -7.06
N MET A 201 -7.89 -2.27 -8.27
CA MET A 201 -8.03 -0.91 -8.78
C MET A 201 -9.52 -0.60 -8.99
N MET A 202 -9.90 0.64 -8.68
CA MET A 202 -11.28 1.06 -8.80
C MET A 202 -11.60 1.63 -10.18
N GLY A 203 -12.75 1.23 -10.72
CA GLY A 203 -13.40 1.78 -11.89
C GLY A 203 -12.47 2.25 -13.00
N LYS A 204 -12.37 3.55 -13.15
CA LYS A 204 -11.59 4.26 -14.17
C LYS A 204 -10.08 4.36 -13.88
N HIS A 205 -9.64 3.97 -12.68
CA HIS A 205 -8.23 4.05 -12.32
C HIS A 205 -7.42 2.89 -12.87
N SER A 206 -6.16 3.14 -13.19
CA SER A 206 -5.26 2.18 -13.79
C SER A 206 -3.99 1.97 -12.97
N LEU A 207 -3.31 0.85 -13.21
CA LEU A 207 -2.05 0.53 -12.56
C LEU A 207 -0.99 1.63 -12.79
N ALA A 208 -1.02 2.30 -13.93
CA ALA A 208 -0.10 3.39 -14.25
C ALA A 208 -0.13 4.52 -13.20
N GLU A 209 -1.27 4.75 -12.55
CA GLU A 209 -1.41 5.82 -11.55
C GLU A 209 -0.68 5.54 -10.24
N ILE A 210 -0.31 4.28 -9.98
CA ILE A 210 0.48 3.90 -8.80
C ILE A 210 1.93 3.56 -9.15
N MET A 211 2.30 3.60 -10.42
CA MET A 211 3.69 3.36 -10.86
C MET A 211 4.58 4.56 -10.52
N TYR A 212 5.83 4.22 -10.10
CA TYR A 212 6.87 5.19 -9.78
C TYR A 212 7.67 5.62 -11.01
#